data_d1a1983fe630a1fc02754ec7c9c7da68
#
_entry.id   d1a1983fe630a1fc02754ec7c9c7da68
#
_cell.length_a   1.000
_cell.length_b   1.000
_cell.length_c   1.000
_cell.angle_alpha   90.00
_cell.angle_beta   90.00
_cell.angle_gamma   90.00
#
_symmetry.space_group_name_H-M   'P 1'
#
loop_
_entity.id
_entity.type
_entity.pdbx_description
1 polymer ?
#
loop_
_entity_poly.entity_id
_entity_poly.type
_entity_poly.pdbx_seq_one_letter_code
_entity_poly.pdbx_strand_id
1 'polypeptide(L)'
;YEFIRGRLRVRGDSLEVFPSYQEKALRIELLGDTIEKIYEIDPVSGSNLNSLERIAIYPAKHFIVSEGSIDTALKSIVRELQDRVNFLKSKNKLLEAQRLESRTRYDMEMLKEVGYCHGIENYSRHLSGRPAGSRPYCLIDYYPEDFLTIIDESHATIPQIRGMYEGDRARKEVLV
;
A
#
# COMPACT_ATOMS: atom_id res chain seq x y z
N TYR A 1 -25.85 -2.50 7.51
CA TYR A 1 -24.48 -1.98 7.29
C TYR A 1 -24.50 -1.08 6.06
N GLU A 2 -23.96 0.13 6.20
CA GLU A 2 -23.89 1.11 5.12
C GLU A 2 -22.90 0.65 4.05
N PHE A 3 -23.34 0.67 2.77
CA PHE A 3 -22.49 0.28 1.64
C PHE A 3 -21.69 1.48 1.15
N ILE A 4 -20.50 1.63 1.71
CA ILE A 4 -19.58 2.74 1.45
C ILE A 4 -18.39 2.34 0.58
N ARG A 5 -17.70 3.33 0.01
CA ARG A 5 -16.50 3.11 -0.82
C ARG A 5 -15.43 2.28 -0.10
N GLY A 6 -14.77 1.40 -0.84
CA GLY A 6 -13.73 0.50 -0.34
C GLY A 6 -14.28 -0.74 0.38
N ARG A 7 -15.60 -0.97 0.32
CA ARG A 7 -16.23 -2.14 0.93
C ARG A 7 -16.87 -3.06 -0.10
N LEU A 8 -17.05 -4.28 0.33
CA LEU A 8 -17.80 -5.30 -0.39
C LEU A 8 -18.94 -5.84 0.49
N ARG A 9 -19.99 -6.34 -0.13
CA ARG A 9 -21.08 -7.07 0.53
C ARG A 9 -21.53 -8.23 -0.33
N VAL A 10 -22.02 -9.27 0.31
CA VAL A 10 -22.58 -10.45 -0.36
C VAL A 10 -24.09 -10.50 -0.10
N ARG A 11 -24.87 -10.77 -1.14
CA ARG A 11 -26.32 -10.98 -1.07
C ARG A 11 -26.71 -12.16 -1.94
N GLY A 12 -26.98 -13.32 -1.33
CA GLY A 12 -27.22 -14.55 -2.06
C GLY A 12 -26.05 -14.89 -2.98
N ASP A 13 -26.30 -15.08 -4.25
CA ASP A 13 -25.30 -15.39 -5.27
C ASP A 13 -24.69 -14.14 -5.93
N SER A 14 -24.86 -12.97 -5.31
CA SER A 14 -24.31 -11.71 -5.82
C SER A 14 -23.26 -11.13 -4.87
N LEU A 15 -22.11 -10.80 -5.44
CA LEU A 15 -21.05 -10.04 -4.77
C LEU A 15 -21.12 -8.59 -5.26
N GLU A 16 -21.32 -7.66 -4.34
CA GLU A 16 -21.28 -6.22 -4.65
C GLU A 16 -20.01 -5.60 -4.07
N VAL A 17 -19.29 -4.87 -4.91
CA VAL A 17 -18.05 -4.19 -4.57
C VAL A 17 -18.20 -2.70 -4.85
N PHE A 18 -17.90 -1.85 -3.86
CA PHE A 18 -17.83 -0.42 -4.08
C PHE A 18 -16.36 0.03 -4.06
N PRO A 19 -15.72 0.15 -5.24
CA PRO A 19 -14.31 0.53 -5.30
C PRO A 19 -14.06 1.88 -4.63
N SER A 20 -12.92 2.04 -3.96
CA SER A 20 -12.56 3.28 -3.27
C SER A 20 -12.36 4.49 -4.19
N TYR A 21 -12.06 4.22 -5.47
CA TYR A 21 -11.67 5.18 -6.51
C TYR A 21 -12.79 5.45 -7.53
N GLN A 22 -13.99 4.88 -7.35
CA GLN A 22 -15.11 5.07 -8.28
C GLN A 22 -16.34 5.62 -7.57
N GLU A 23 -17.24 6.21 -8.35
CA GLU A 23 -18.55 6.69 -7.86
C GLU A 23 -19.64 5.65 -7.97
N LYS A 24 -19.47 4.68 -8.87
CA LYS A 24 -20.37 3.56 -9.10
C LYS A 24 -19.87 2.32 -8.37
N ALA A 25 -20.80 1.49 -7.93
CA ALA A 25 -20.49 0.17 -7.41
C ALA A 25 -20.61 -0.90 -8.51
N LEU A 26 -20.11 -2.07 -8.22
CA LEU A 26 -20.12 -3.23 -9.10
C LEU A 26 -20.99 -4.33 -8.47
N ARG A 27 -21.78 -5.01 -9.27
CA ARG A 27 -22.47 -6.24 -8.89
C ARG A 27 -21.98 -7.36 -9.79
N ILE A 28 -21.50 -8.43 -9.18
CA ILE A 28 -21.02 -9.64 -9.83
C ILE A 28 -21.99 -10.75 -9.45
N GLU A 29 -22.73 -11.24 -10.44
CA GLU A 29 -23.67 -12.35 -10.27
C GLU A 29 -22.94 -13.66 -10.53
N LEU A 30 -23.09 -14.60 -9.60
CA LEU A 30 -22.42 -15.90 -9.61
C LEU A 30 -23.47 -17.00 -9.85
N LEU A 31 -23.09 -18.01 -10.63
CA LEU A 31 -23.79 -19.28 -10.74
C LEU A 31 -22.82 -20.39 -10.26
N GLY A 32 -22.96 -20.78 -9.00
CA GLY A 32 -21.95 -21.61 -8.34
C GLY A 32 -20.61 -20.88 -8.28
N ASP A 33 -19.56 -21.47 -8.84
CA ASP A 33 -18.20 -20.91 -8.88
C ASP A 33 -17.89 -20.10 -10.14
N THR A 34 -18.91 -19.80 -10.96
CA THR A 34 -18.73 -19.11 -12.24
C THR A 34 -19.38 -17.75 -12.20
N ILE A 35 -18.68 -16.74 -12.72
CA ILE A 35 -19.25 -15.40 -12.94
C ILE A 35 -20.20 -15.47 -14.12
N GLU A 36 -21.48 -15.18 -13.91
CA GLU A 36 -22.51 -15.15 -14.95
C GLU A 36 -22.60 -13.76 -15.59
N LYS A 37 -22.65 -12.71 -14.76
CA LYS A 37 -22.79 -11.33 -15.21
C LYS A 37 -22.09 -10.35 -14.30
N ILE A 38 -21.67 -9.22 -14.87
CA ILE A 38 -21.08 -8.10 -14.15
C ILE A 38 -21.85 -6.84 -14.53
N TYR A 39 -22.28 -6.07 -13.53
CA TYR A 39 -22.97 -4.79 -13.72
C TYR A 39 -22.27 -3.66 -12.97
N GLU A 40 -22.28 -2.47 -13.59
CA GLU A 40 -22.18 -1.23 -12.83
C GLU A 40 -23.55 -0.94 -12.21
N ILE A 41 -23.57 -0.60 -10.94
CA ILE A 41 -24.78 -0.27 -10.18
C ILE A 41 -24.66 1.10 -9.52
N ASP A 42 -25.80 1.74 -9.32
CA ASP A 42 -25.92 2.88 -8.43
C ASP A 42 -25.80 2.41 -6.98
N PRO A 43 -24.86 2.92 -6.18
CA PRO A 43 -24.63 2.42 -4.82
C PRO A 43 -25.76 2.72 -3.84
N VAL A 44 -26.61 3.71 -4.14
CA VAL A 44 -27.72 4.13 -3.28
C VAL A 44 -28.98 3.34 -3.60
N SER A 45 -29.41 3.33 -4.86
CA SER A 45 -30.63 2.63 -5.30
C SER A 45 -30.40 1.15 -5.55
N GLY A 46 -29.16 0.74 -5.83
CA GLY A 46 -28.83 -0.63 -6.24
C GLY A 46 -29.29 -0.98 -7.67
N SER A 47 -29.73 0.00 -8.46
CA SER A 47 -30.15 -0.22 -9.82
C SER A 47 -28.99 -0.52 -10.77
N ASN A 48 -29.18 -1.45 -11.70
CA ASN A 48 -28.18 -1.74 -12.73
C ASN A 48 -28.11 -0.57 -13.72
N LEU A 49 -26.91 -0.06 -13.96
CA LEU A 49 -26.62 1.04 -14.89
C LEU A 49 -26.12 0.50 -16.23
N ASN A 50 -25.05 -0.30 -16.21
CA ASN A 50 -24.43 -0.86 -17.40
C ASN A 50 -24.08 -2.33 -17.16
N SER A 51 -24.09 -3.15 -18.22
CA SER A 51 -23.53 -4.50 -18.21
C SER A 51 -22.08 -4.45 -18.72
N LEU A 52 -21.19 -5.20 -18.07
CA LEU A 52 -19.77 -5.27 -18.39
C LEU A 52 -19.38 -6.72 -18.71
N GLU A 53 -18.48 -6.89 -19.68
CA GLU A 53 -17.90 -8.21 -19.97
C GLU A 53 -16.72 -8.55 -19.03
N ARG A 54 -15.99 -7.51 -18.60
CA ARG A 54 -14.84 -7.63 -17.70
C ARG A 54 -14.61 -6.33 -16.93
N ILE A 55 -14.02 -6.45 -15.76
CA ILE A 55 -13.65 -5.30 -14.93
C ILE A 55 -12.37 -5.61 -14.16
N ALA A 56 -11.51 -4.63 -13.98
CA ALA A 56 -10.40 -4.69 -13.05
C ALA A 56 -10.77 -3.98 -11.74
N ILE A 57 -10.65 -4.67 -10.62
CA ILE A 57 -10.87 -4.13 -9.28
C ILE A 57 -9.52 -4.01 -8.59
N TYR A 58 -9.14 -2.77 -8.31
CA TYR A 58 -7.87 -2.48 -7.63
C TYR A 58 -8.06 -2.44 -6.12
N PRO A 59 -7.03 -2.80 -5.34
CA PRO A 59 -7.08 -2.72 -3.89
C PRO A 59 -7.40 -1.32 -3.38
N ALA A 60 -8.18 -1.24 -2.29
CA ALA A 60 -8.52 0.01 -1.61
C ALA A 60 -7.38 0.54 -0.73
N LYS A 61 -6.37 -0.28 -0.44
CA LYS A 61 -5.20 0.05 0.38
C LYS A 61 -3.91 -0.21 -0.39
N HIS A 62 -2.87 0.57 -0.06
CA HIS A 62 -1.52 0.33 -0.57
C HIS A 62 -0.86 -0.86 0.14
N PHE A 63 0.11 -1.48 -0.54
CA PHE A 63 0.92 -2.57 0.01
C PHE A 63 0.13 -3.80 0.46
N ILE A 64 -0.93 -4.16 -0.26
CA ILE A 64 -1.59 -5.44 -0.06
C ILE A 64 -0.70 -6.53 -0.64
N VAL A 65 -0.28 -7.45 0.22
CA VAL A 65 0.64 -8.55 -0.10
C VAL A 65 -0.06 -9.87 0.20
N SER A 66 0.27 -10.92 -0.53
CA SER A 66 -0.22 -12.27 -0.21
C SER A 66 0.33 -12.76 1.14
N GLU A 67 -0.42 -13.60 1.84
CA GLU A 67 -0.03 -14.10 3.17
C GLU A 67 1.39 -14.68 3.22
N GLY A 68 1.77 -15.49 2.24
CA GLY A 68 3.12 -16.06 2.17
C GLY A 68 4.25 -15.03 1.98
N SER A 69 3.95 -13.89 1.39
CA SER A 69 4.91 -12.78 1.23
C SER A 69 5.08 -11.99 2.53
N ILE A 70 4.04 -11.90 3.36
CA ILE A 70 4.11 -11.22 4.66
C ILE A 70 5.09 -11.93 5.58
N ASP A 71 5.04 -13.25 5.69
CA ASP A 71 5.95 -14.02 6.55
C ASP A 71 7.42 -13.83 6.15
N THR A 72 7.68 -13.79 4.84
CA THR A 72 9.04 -13.54 4.32
C THR A 72 9.50 -12.13 4.65
N ALA A 73 8.62 -11.14 4.48
CA ALA A 73 8.90 -9.75 4.84
C ALA A 73 9.18 -9.59 6.33
N LEU A 74 8.35 -10.18 7.20
CA LEU A 74 8.51 -10.13 8.65
C LEU A 74 9.87 -10.71 9.09
N LYS A 75 10.28 -11.85 8.53
CA LYS A 75 11.62 -12.44 8.81
C LYS A 75 12.75 -11.50 8.40
N SER A 76 12.61 -10.82 7.27
CA SER A 76 13.59 -9.85 6.77
C SER A 76 13.65 -8.60 7.66
N ILE A 77 12.49 -8.08 8.11
CA ILE A 77 12.39 -6.94 9.03
C ILE A 77 13.05 -7.28 10.38
N VAL A 78 12.79 -8.46 10.93
CA VAL A 78 13.41 -8.89 12.20
C VAL A 78 14.93 -8.89 12.12
N ARG A 79 15.49 -9.39 11.03
CA ARG A 79 16.94 -9.43 10.82
C ARG A 79 17.54 -8.02 10.80
N GLU A 80 16.97 -7.13 9.99
CA GLU A 80 17.43 -5.75 9.90
C GLU A 80 17.25 -4.99 11.21
N LEU A 81 16.15 -5.20 11.92
CA LEU A 81 15.92 -4.64 13.26
C LEU A 81 17.03 -5.05 14.22
N GLN A 82 17.37 -6.34 14.25
CA GLN A 82 18.41 -6.85 15.17
C GLN A 82 19.78 -6.20 14.90
N ASP A 83 20.15 -6.12 13.62
CA ASP A 83 21.40 -5.48 13.20
C ASP A 83 21.42 -4.00 13.60
N ARG A 84 20.31 -3.28 13.38
CA ARG A 84 20.21 -1.86 13.71
C ARG A 84 20.20 -1.60 15.22
N VAL A 85 19.48 -2.40 15.98
CA VAL A 85 19.47 -2.31 17.47
C VAL A 85 20.86 -2.55 18.03
N ASN A 86 21.59 -3.54 17.53
CA ASN A 86 22.96 -3.82 17.93
C ASN A 86 23.90 -2.63 17.61
N PHE A 87 23.75 -2.06 16.40
CA PHE A 87 24.50 -0.86 16.01
C PHE A 87 24.22 0.32 16.94
N LEU A 88 22.94 0.62 17.24
CA LEU A 88 22.57 1.71 18.14
C LEU A 88 23.13 1.50 19.56
N LYS A 89 23.06 0.27 20.08
CA LYS A 89 23.63 -0.09 21.39
C LYS A 89 25.15 0.10 21.39
N SER A 90 25.87 -0.27 20.33
CA SER A 90 27.32 -0.07 20.21
C SER A 90 27.73 1.40 20.19
N LYS A 91 26.82 2.29 19.79
CA LYS A 91 26.98 3.76 19.82
C LYS A 91 26.46 4.41 21.11
N ASN A 92 26.10 3.60 22.12
CA ASN A 92 25.51 4.03 23.40
C ASN A 92 24.16 4.78 23.24
N LYS A 93 23.43 4.55 22.15
CA LYS A 93 22.11 5.12 21.86
C LYS A 93 21.02 4.18 22.35
N LEU A 94 20.95 3.98 23.67
CA LEU A 94 20.08 2.96 24.28
C LEU A 94 18.60 3.29 24.16
N LEU A 95 18.23 4.58 24.28
CA LEU A 95 16.85 5.02 24.19
C LEU A 95 16.31 4.86 22.76
N GLU A 96 17.11 5.24 21.77
CA GLU A 96 16.77 5.08 20.35
C GLU A 96 16.64 3.60 19.99
N ALA A 97 17.55 2.76 20.49
CA ALA A 97 17.46 1.31 20.28
C ALA A 97 16.17 0.73 20.84
N GLN A 98 15.79 1.09 22.07
CA GLN A 98 14.55 0.62 22.70
C GLN A 98 13.30 1.10 21.96
N ARG A 99 13.24 2.38 21.57
CA ARG A 99 12.12 2.95 20.84
C ARG A 99 11.94 2.29 19.47
N LEU A 100 13.03 2.11 18.74
CA LEU A 100 13.01 1.43 17.45
C LEU A 100 12.50 0.00 17.60
N GLU A 101 13.04 -0.75 18.56
CA GLU A 101 12.65 -2.14 18.80
C GLU A 101 11.17 -2.26 19.17
N SER A 102 10.69 -1.47 20.12
CA SER A 102 9.30 -1.50 20.56
C SER A 102 8.33 -1.15 19.44
N ARG A 103 8.62 -0.10 18.68
CA ARG A 103 7.78 0.32 17.56
C ARG A 103 7.74 -0.72 16.46
N THR A 104 8.89 -1.20 16.02
CA THR A 104 8.95 -2.18 14.93
C THR A 104 8.27 -3.48 15.29
N ARG A 105 8.39 -3.96 16.54
CA ARG A 105 7.67 -5.16 17.00
C ARG A 105 6.16 -4.96 16.97
N TYR A 106 5.67 -3.81 17.44
CA TYR A 106 4.24 -3.47 17.35
C TYR A 106 3.75 -3.41 15.90
N ASP A 107 4.50 -2.74 15.01
CA ASP A 107 4.16 -2.66 13.59
C ASP A 107 4.11 -4.05 12.93
N MET A 108 5.01 -4.95 13.31
CA MET A 108 5.03 -6.33 12.83
C MET A 108 3.81 -7.16 13.31
N GLU A 109 3.38 -6.97 14.54
CA GLU A 109 2.14 -7.59 15.05
C GLU A 109 0.93 -7.06 14.27
N MET A 110 0.85 -5.75 14.03
CA MET A 110 -0.21 -5.15 13.21
C MET A 110 -0.20 -5.69 11.78
N LEU A 111 0.98 -5.82 11.15
CA LEU A 111 1.10 -6.40 9.82
C LEU A 111 0.63 -7.85 9.77
N LYS A 112 0.94 -8.63 10.80
CA LYS A 112 0.56 -10.04 10.88
C LYS A 112 -0.95 -10.24 11.11
N GLU A 113 -1.54 -9.48 12.06
CA GLU A 113 -2.93 -9.69 12.48
C GLU A 113 -3.94 -8.92 11.60
N VAL A 114 -3.57 -7.75 11.11
CA VAL A 114 -4.45 -6.83 10.37
C VAL A 114 -4.06 -6.67 8.91
N GLY A 115 -2.84 -7.10 8.54
CA GLY A 115 -2.27 -6.90 7.20
C GLY A 115 -1.89 -5.45 6.90
N TYR A 116 -1.85 -4.57 7.91
CA TYR A 116 -1.53 -3.15 7.77
C TYR A 116 -0.99 -2.58 9.08
N CYS A 117 -0.06 -1.60 8.97
CA CYS A 117 0.41 -0.78 10.08
C CYS A 117 0.56 0.68 9.67
N HIS A 118 0.60 1.60 10.63
CA HIS A 118 0.92 2.99 10.36
C HIS A 118 2.37 3.15 9.91
N GLY A 119 2.59 3.85 8.78
CA GLY A 119 3.92 3.99 8.20
C GLY A 119 4.39 2.74 7.47
N ILE A 120 3.46 1.96 6.91
CA ILE A 120 3.74 0.74 6.15
C ILE A 120 4.75 0.97 5.01
N GLU A 121 4.84 2.20 4.49
CA GLU A 121 5.84 2.61 3.50
C GLU A 121 7.28 2.42 3.97
N ASN A 122 7.55 2.47 5.29
CA ASN A 122 8.87 2.21 5.85
C ASN A 122 9.30 0.75 5.66
N TYR A 123 8.36 -0.15 5.52
CA TYR A 123 8.56 -1.58 5.29
C TYR A 123 8.40 -1.98 3.81
N SER A 124 8.17 -1.01 2.91
CA SER A 124 7.87 -1.24 1.50
C SER A 124 8.92 -2.09 0.78
N ARG A 125 10.20 -1.95 1.15
CA ARG A 125 11.30 -2.75 0.60
C ARG A 125 11.13 -4.24 0.90
N HIS A 126 10.82 -4.56 2.15
CA HIS A 126 10.60 -5.95 2.60
C HIS A 126 9.33 -6.54 1.99
N LEU A 127 8.24 -5.76 1.99
CA LEU A 127 6.95 -6.18 1.45
C LEU A 127 6.99 -6.42 -0.07
N SER A 128 7.81 -5.67 -0.79
CA SER A 128 8.00 -5.84 -2.25
C SER A 128 9.19 -6.74 -2.64
N GLY A 129 9.91 -7.31 -1.65
CA GLY A 129 11.05 -8.20 -1.89
C GLY A 129 12.25 -7.51 -2.57
N ARG A 130 12.36 -6.18 -2.50
CA ARG A 130 13.45 -5.44 -3.14
C ARG A 130 14.76 -5.56 -2.35
N PRO A 131 15.93 -5.54 -3.03
CA PRO A 131 17.23 -5.55 -2.36
C PRO A 131 17.45 -4.28 -1.54
N ALA A 132 18.35 -4.35 -0.54
CA ALA A 132 18.76 -3.20 0.25
C ALA A 132 19.35 -2.10 -0.65
N GLY A 133 19.05 -0.82 -0.34
CA GLY A 133 19.50 0.33 -1.12
C GLY A 133 18.69 0.62 -2.39
N SER A 134 17.75 -0.26 -2.79
CA SER A 134 16.90 0.02 -3.94
C SER A 134 15.81 1.06 -3.60
N ARG A 135 15.58 1.99 -4.52
CA ARG A 135 14.48 2.94 -4.39
C ARG A 135 13.11 2.26 -4.56
N PRO A 136 12.04 2.80 -3.97
CA PRO A 136 10.68 2.36 -4.27
C PRO A 136 10.29 2.69 -5.72
N TYR A 137 9.33 1.94 -6.25
CA TYR A 137 8.71 2.29 -7.53
C TYR A 137 7.93 3.59 -7.40
N CYS A 138 8.11 4.47 -8.38
CA CYS A 138 7.44 5.75 -8.51
C CYS A 138 6.54 5.74 -9.74
N LEU A 139 5.61 6.69 -9.84
CA LEU A 139 4.72 6.81 -11.00
C LEU A 139 5.49 6.83 -12.34
N ILE A 140 6.66 7.47 -12.37
CA ILE A 140 7.53 7.54 -13.55
C ILE A 140 7.97 6.15 -14.05
N ASP A 141 8.12 5.17 -13.17
CA ASP A 141 8.54 3.81 -13.55
C ASP A 141 7.49 3.04 -14.38
N TYR A 142 6.26 3.54 -14.41
CA TYR A 142 5.14 2.97 -15.17
C TYR A 142 4.91 3.65 -16.52
N TYR A 143 5.71 4.67 -16.85
CA TYR A 143 5.65 5.31 -18.15
C TYR A 143 6.43 4.50 -19.20
N PRO A 144 6.10 4.63 -20.49
CA PRO A 144 6.91 4.08 -21.56
C PRO A 144 8.37 4.55 -21.45
N GLU A 145 9.31 3.82 -22.07
CA GLU A 145 10.73 4.21 -22.07
C GLU A 145 10.96 5.60 -22.69
N ASP A 146 10.15 5.94 -23.70
CA ASP A 146 10.19 7.23 -24.39
C ASP A 146 8.97 8.06 -24.00
N PHE A 147 9.17 9.06 -23.13
CA PHE A 147 8.13 9.99 -22.71
C PHE A 147 8.69 11.40 -22.49
N LEU A 148 7.84 12.39 -22.72
CA LEU A 148 8.16 13.80 -22.48
C LEU A 148 7.62 14.23 -21.11
N THR A 149 8.49 14.76 -20.27
CA THR A 149 8.10 15.38 -18.99
C THR A 149 8.01 16.90 -19.15
N ILE A 150 6.84 17.45 -18.87
CA ILE A 150 6.61 18.89 -18.84
C ILE A 150 6.35 19.28 -17.38
N ILE A 151 7.19 20.16 -16.83
CA ILE A 151 7.08 20.63 -15.45
C ILE A 151 6.55 22.07 -15.49
N ASP A 152 5.31 22.23 -15.05
CA ASP A 152 4.71 23.55 -14.90
C ASP A 152 5.36 24.31 -13.74
N GLU A 153 5.53 25.63 -13.91
CA GLU A 153 6.20 26.50 -12.92
C GLU A 153 7.53 25.92 -12.42
N SER A 154 8.34 25.39 -13.34
CA SER A 154 9.58 24.66 -13.02
C SER A 154 10.57 25.49 -12.18
N HIS A 155 10.54 26.83 -12.30
CA HIS A 155 11.38 27.73 -11.51
C HIS A 155 11.04 27.69 -10.00
N ALA A 156 9.80 27.36 -9.63
CA ALA A 156 9.36 27.19 -8.25
C ALA A 156 9.38 25.70 -7.84
N THR A 157 8.88 24.82 -8.71
CA THR A 157 8.70 23.39 -8.43
C THR A 157 10.04 22.68 -8.19
N ILE A 158 11.05 22.92 -9.04
CA ILE A 158 12.34 22.21 -8.93
C ILE A 158 13.11 22.58 -7.65
N PRO A 159 13.25 23.88 -7.28
CA PRO A 159 13.85 24.23 -6.00
C PRO A 159 13.11 23.66 -4.79
N GLN A 160 11.76 23.63 -4.83
CA GLN A 160 10.95 23.04 -3.77
C GLN A 160 11.20 21.52 -3.60
N ILE A 161 11.22 20.76 -4.70
CA ILE A 161 11.52 19.32 -4.67
C ILE A 161 12.93 19.09 -4.12
N ARG A 162 13.91 19.92 -4.52
CA ARG A 162 15.28 19.83 -3.98
C ARG A 162 15.33 20.08 -2.48
N GLY A 163 14.59 21.08 -1.98
CA GLY A 163 14.47 21.34 -0.54
C GLY A 163 13.81 20.20 0.23
N MET A 164 12.78 19.58 -0.33
CA MET A 164 12.11 18.42 0.25
C MET A 164 13.04 17.21 0.34
N TYR A 165 13.91 16.99 -0.64
CA TYR A 165 14.86 15.87 -0.65
C TYR A 165 15.77 15.88 0.58
N GLU A 166 16.38 17.01 0.91
CA GLU A 166 17.29 17.12 2.06
C GLU A 166 16.54 16.90 3.39
N GLY A 167 15.32 17.41 3.52
CA GLY A 167 14.48 17.21 4.71
C GLY A 167 14.06 15.76 4.89
N ASP A 168 13.66 15.08 3.81
CA ASP A 168 13.26 13.66 3.85
C ASP A 168 14.48 12.76 4.12
N ARG A 169 15.62 13.06 3.53
CA ARG A 169 16.88 12.37 3.78
C ARG A 169 17.29 12.47 5.24
N ALA A 170 17.33 13.69 5.81
CA ALA A 170 17.69 13.90 7.21
C ALA A 170 16.76 13.14 8.17
N ARG A 171 15.44 13.14 7.87
CA ARG A 171 14.46 12.38 8.65
C ARG A 171 14.74 10.88 8.59
N LYS A 172 15.01 10.33 7.42
CA LYS A 172 15.26 8.90 7.24
C LYS A 172 16.58 8.46 7.85
N GLU A 173 17.64 9.26 7.78
CA GLU A 173 18.92 8.97 8.43
C GLU A 173 18.80 8.86 9.97
N VAL A 174 17.83 9.54 10.57
CA VAL A 174 17.54 9.45 12.02
C VAL A 174 16.68 8.24 12.36
N LEU A 175 15.79 7.84 11.47
CA LEU A 175 14.79 6.80 11.72
C LEU A 175 15.26 5.38 11.33
N VAL A 176 16.29 5.28 10.51
CA VAL A 176 16.78 4.00 9.96
C VAL A 176 18.06 3.53 10.60
#